data_739e914ed889e639ce2a765836f03c95
#
_entry.id   739e914ed889e639ce2a765836f03c95
#
_cell.length_a   1.000
_cell.length_b   1.000
_cell.length_c   1.000
_cell.angle_alpha   90.00
_cell.angle_beta   90.00
_cell.angle_gamma   90.00
#
_symmetry.space_group_name_H-M   'P 1'
#
loop_
_entity.id
_entity.type
_entity.pdbx_description
1 polymer ?
#
loop_
_entity_poly.entity_id
_entity_poly.type
_entity_poly.pdbx_seq_one_letter_code
_entity_poly.pdbx_strand_id
1 'polypeptide(L)'
;MRKVALITGITGQDGSYLAEFLLKKKYKVHGIVRRVALEDRSHRLWRIKDILKKIHIHAASLESYASIVKIIQKIKPTEIYHLAAQSYVDYSFRDEFSTLNININGTHYLLSAVKDFSPKTKLYFAGSSEMFGKVQEIPQTEKTPFYPRSAYGISKVTGHDLTRNYREAYDLFCCTGILFNHESPRRGFEFVTRKISHGVAKIKLGKEKKLILGNLDAKRDWGH
;
A
#
# COMPACT_ATOMS: atom_id res chain seq x y z
N MET A 1 11.84 2.73 -25.67
CA MET A 1 12.24 3.38 -24.39
C MET A 1 12.06 2.42 -23.21
N ARG A 2 12.92 2.48 -22.21
CA ARG A 2 12.80 1.69 -20.98
C ARG A 2 11.62 2.22 -20.15
N LYS A 3 10.66 1.34 -19.74
CA LYS A 3 9.54 1.75 -18.90
C LYS A 3 10.02 2.20 -17.51
N VAL A 4 9.36 3.20 -16.95
CA VAL A 4 9.67 3.79 -15.64
C VAL A 4 8.50 3.55 -14.70
N ALA A 5 8.76 2.87 -13.58
CA ALA A 5 7.77 2.63 -12.55
C ALA A 5 8.07 3.47 -11.30
N LEU A 6 7.02 4.08 -10.74
CA LEU A 6 7.05 4.75 -9.43
C LEU A 6 6.20 3.94 -8.45
N ILE A 7 6.80 3.50 -7.34
CA ILE A 7 6.12 2.73 -6.29
C ILE A 7 6.06 3.57 -5.02
N THR A 8 4.87 3.92 -4.56
CA THR A 8 4.69 4.39 -3.20
C THR A 8 4.56 3.18 -2.28
N GLY A 9 5.15 3.23 -1.09
CA GLY A 9 5.16 2.07 -0.20
C GLY A 9 6.14 0.96 -0.62
N ILE A 10 7.20 1.31 -1.34
CA ILE A 10 8.23 0.36 -1.83
C ILE A 10 8.89 -0.46 -0.71
N THR A 11 8.91 0.04 0.52
CA THR A 11 9.45 -0.65 1.70
C THR A 11 8.45 -1.59 2.39
N GLY A 12 7.21 -1.63 1.92
CA GLY A 12 6.20 -2.58 2.37
C GLY A 12 6.42 -3.99 1.81
N GLN A 13 5.57 -4.94 2.24
CA GLN A 13 5.57 -6.30 1.70
C GLN A 13 5.47 -6.27 0.18
N ASP A 14 4.35 -5.79 -0.34
CA ASP A 14 4.02 -5.84 -1.77
C ASP A 14 4.95 -4.97 -2.61
N GLY A 15 5.26 -3.75 -2.12
CA GLY A 15 6.15 -2.83 -2.80
C GLY A 15 7.55 -3.41 -3.00
N SER A 16 8.05 -4.18 -2.04
CA SER A 16 9.37 -4.82 -2.14
C SER A 16 9.41 -5.94 -3.17
N TYR A 17 8.39 -6.81 -3.21
CA TYR A 17 8.28 -7.86 -4.23
C TYR A 17 8.03 -7.29 -5.62
N LEU A 18 7.16 -6.27 -5.71
CA LEU A 18 6.89 -5.59 -6.97
C LEU A 18 8.15 -4.92 -7.53
N ALA A 19 8.95 -4.28 -6.68
CA ALA A 19 10.22 -3.68 -7.10
C ALA A 19 11.18 -4.72 -7.71
N GLU A 20 11.33 -5.87 -7.06
CA GLU A 20 12.15 -6.98 -7.59
C GLU A 20 11.60 -7.51 -8.93
N PHE A 21 10.28 -7.70 -9.01
CA PHE A 21 9.62 -8.16 -10.23
C PHE A 21 9.83 -7.18 -11.40
N LEU A 22 9.63 -5.88 -11.15
CA LEU A 22 9.78 -4.86 -12.18
C LEU A 22 11.25 -4.70 -12.63
N LEU A 23 12.22 -4.88 -11.71
CA LEU A 23 13.64 -4.93 -12.08
C LEU A 23 13.94 -6.12 -13.02
N LYS A 24 13.38 -7.32 -12.73
CA LYS A 24 13.48 -8.48 -13.64
C LYS A 24 12.86 -8.20 -15.01
N LYS A 25 11.78 -7.41 -15.06
CA LYS A 25 11.14 -6.93 -16.30
C LYS A 25 11.89 -5.75 -16.94
N LYS A 26 13.08 -5.40 -16.47
CA LYS A 26 13.95 -4.33 -16.97
C LYS A 26 13.36 -2.92 -16.88
N TYR A 27 12.42 -2.68 -15.97
CA TYR A 27 11.96 -1.32 -15.64
C TYR A 27 13.06 -0.52 -14.95
N LYS A 28 13.00 0.82 -15.10
CA LYS A 28 13.66 1.74 -14.19
C LYS A 28 12.73 1.95 -13.00
N VAL A 29 13.11 1.47 -11.82
CA VAL A 29 12.28 1.47 -10.63
C VAL A 29 12.62 2.65 -9.73
N HIS A 30 11.61 3.44 -9.40
CA HIS A 30 11.66 4.53 -8.44
C HIS A 30 10.73 4.22 -7.28
N GLY A 31 11.13 4.57 -6.06
CA GLY A 31 10.32 4.37 -4.86
C GLY A 31 10.19 5.64 -4.03
N ILE A 32 9.01 5.89 -3.49
CA ILE A 32 8.79 6.93 -2.50
C ILE A 32 8.85 6.33 -1.11
N VAL A 33 9.62 6.96 -0.23
CA VAL A 33 9.72 6.63 1.21
C VAL A 33 9.57 7.91 2.04
N ARG A 34 9.09 7.78 3.27
CA ARG A 34 9.13 8.90 4.23
C ARG A 34 10.58 9.23 4.60
N ARG A 35 10.91 10.49 4.86
CA ARG A 35 12.26 10.93 5.21
C ARG A 35 12.88 10.12 6.35
N VAL A 36 12.10 9.84 7.39
CA VAL A 36 12.54 9.02 8.54
C VAL A 36 13.03 7.62 8.16
N ALA A 37 12.64 7.09 7.00
CA ALA A 37 13.14 5.79 6.54
C ALA A 37 14.58 5.86 6.04
N LEU A 38 15.07 7.04 5.66
CA LEU A 38 16.44 7.27 5.25
C LEU A 38 17.38 7.54 6.45
N GLU A 39 16.81 7.95 7.57
CA GLU A 39 17.55 8.16 8.82
C GLU A 39 17.84 6.82 9.53
N ASP A 40 16.96 5.82 9.36
CA ASP A 40 17.12 4.47 9.92
C ASP A 40 16.99 3.41 8.81
N ARG A 41 17.99 3.36 7.94
CA ARG A 41 18.00 2.48 6.76
C ARG A 41 18.02 1.00 7.11
N SER A 42 18.72 0.63 8.17
CA SER A 42 18.89 -0.77 8.58
C SER A 42 17.56 -1.44 8.93
N HIS A 43 16.70 -0.74 9.68
CA HIS A 43 15.41 -1.27 10.11
C HIS A 43 14.26 -0.96 9.15
N ARG A 44 14.33 0.17 8.42
CA ARG A 44 13.20 0.60 7.58
C ARG A 44 13.31 0.21 6.11
N LEU A 45 14.53 -0.08 5.62
CA LEU A 45 14.75 -0.49 4.24
C LEU A 45 15.10 -1.98 4.09
N TRP A 46 14.97 -2.79 5.14
CA TRP A 46 15.41 -4.18 5.17
C TRP A 46 14.80 -5.04 4.06
N ARG A 47 13.52 -4.79 3.70
CA ARG A 47 12.82 -5.55 2.66
C ARG A 47 13.38 -5.31 1.25
N ILE A 48 14.05 -4.19 1.04
CA ILE A 48 14.61 -3.79 -0.26
C ILE A 48 16.14 -3.71 -0.23
N LYS A 49 16.80 -4.17 0.85
CA LYS A 49 18.24 -4.03 1.05
C LYS A 49 19.07 -4.57 -0.13
N ASP A 50 18.66 -5.71 -0.68
CA ASP A 50 19.39 -6.42 -1.74
C ASP A 50 19.25 -5.76 -3.13
N ILE A 51 18.28 -4.85 -3.25
CA ILE A 51 18.02 -4.12 -4.50
C ILE A 51 18.28 -2.61 -4.40
N LEU A 52 18.71 -2.10 -3.25
CA LEU A 52 18.91 -0.65 -3.04
C LEU A 52 19.80 0.01 -4.10
N LYS A 53 20.87 -0.67 -4.52
CA LYS A 53 21.76 -0.16 -5.57
C LYS A 53 21.15 -0.16 -6.97
N LYS A 54 20.02 -0.84 -7.17
CA LYS A 54 19.35 -1.02 -8.48
C LYS A 54 18.11 -0.15 -8.64
N ILE A 55 17.68 0.55 -7.60
CA ILE A 55 16.48 1.39 -7.56
C ILE A 55 16.81 2.83 -7.18
N HIS A 56 15.89 3.74 -7.49
CA HIS A 56 16.02 5.14 -7.13
C HIS A 56 15.03 5.48 -6.01
N ILE A 57 15.53 5.87 -4.84
CA ILE A 57 14.69 6.23 -3.69
C ILE A 57 14.53 7.75 -3.61
N HIS A 58 13.30 8.19 -3.37
CA HIS A 58 12.91 9.58 -3.19
C HIS A 58 12.24 9.76 -1.83
N ALA A 59 12.71 10.75 -1.06
CA ALA A 59 12.04 11.15 0.17
C ALA A 59 10.85 12.05 -0.16
N ALA A 60 9.64 11.65 0.26
CA ALA A 60 8.44 12.46 0.19
C ALA A 60 7.39 12.00 1.22
N SER A 61 6.44 12.87 1.51
CA SER A 61 5.26 12.54 2.30
C SER A 61 4.01 12.53 1.42
N LEU A 62 3.13 11.56 1.63
CA LEU A 62 1.80 11.54 1.00
C LEU A 62 0.92 12.71 1.48
N GLU A 63 1.26 13.33 2.60
CA GLU A 63 0.57 14.49 3.15
C GLU A 63 1.03 15.82 2.52
N SER A 64 2.02 15.78 1.62
CA SER A 64 2.58 16.96 0.96
C SER A 64 2.40 16.90 -0.55
N TYR A 65 1.39 17.59 -1.08
CA TYR A 65 1.16 17.72 -2.53
C TYR A 65 2.41 18.19 -3.26
N ALA A 66 3.08 19.22 -2.74
CA ALA A 66 4.27 19.78 -3.38
C ALA A 66 5.42 18.75 -3.50
N SER A 67 5.60 17.87 -2.52
CA SER A 67 6.64 16.82 -2.59
C SER A 67 6.32 15.76 -3.64
N ILE A 68 5.03 15.42 -3.81
CA ILE A 68 4.54 14.47 -4.81
C ILE A 68 4.72 15.07 -6.21
N VAL A 69 4.27 16.31 -6.42
CA VAL A 69 4.39 17.01 -7.70
C VAL A 69 5.84 17.07 -8.18
N LYS A 70 6.78 17.49 -7.31
CA LYS A 70 8.22 17.54 -7.65
C LYS A 70 8.74 16.20 -8.17
N ILE A 71 8.31 15.09 -7.57
CA ILE A 71 8.74 13.75 -7.99
C ILE A 71 8.12 13.39 -9.33
N ILE A 72 6.82 13.57 -9.51
CA ILE A 72 6.11 13.22 -10.75
C ILE A 72 6.66 14.04 -11.93
N GLN A 73 6.84 15.34 -11.76
CA GLN A 73 7.43 16.21 -12.79
C GLN A 73 8.85 15.78 -13.19
N LYS A 74 9.67 15.42 -12.19
CA LYS A 74 11.06 14.99 -12.42
C LYS A 74 11.15 13.65 -13.12
N ILE A 75 10.30 12.68 -12.74
CA ILE A 75 10.41 11.28 -13.18
C ILE A 75 9.59 11.04 -14.44
N LYS A 76 8.40 11.63 -14.55
CA LYS A 76 7.38 11.38 -15.59
C LYS A 76 7.21 9.85 -15.79
N PRO A 77 6.74 9.12 -14.75
CA PRO A 77 6.68 7.67 -14.78
C PRO A 77 5.71 7.18 -15.85
N THR A 78 6.01 6.03 -16.45
CA THR A 78 5.04 5.33 -17.33
C THR A 78 3.95 4.65 -16.51
N GLU A 79 4.30 4.20 -15.31
CA GLU A 79 3.39 3.48 -14.42
C GLU A 79 3.62 3.92 -12.97
N ILE A 80 2.52 4.11 -12.21
CA ILE A 80 2.53 4.36 -10.77
C ILE A 80 1.78 3.23 -10.08
N TYR A 81 2.40 2.65 -9.05
CA TYR A 81 1.80 1.68 -8.14
C TYR A 81 1.65 2.32 -6.77
N HIS A 82 0.42 2.71 -6.44
CA HIS A 82 0.12 3.36 -5.17
C HIS A 82 -0.24 2.34 -4.10
N LEU A 83 0.78 1.87 -3.38
CA LEU A 83 0.66 0.84 -2.33
C LEU A 83 0.83 1.42 -0.92
N ALA A 84 1.30 2.67 -0.80
CA ALA A 84 1.51 3.31 0.50
C ALA A 84 0.18 3.68 1.14
N ALA A 85 0.01 3.28 2.38
CA ALA A 85 -1.10 3.67 3.23
C ALA A 85 -0.72 3.47 4.71
N GLN A 86 -1.44 4.10 5.63
CA GLN A 86 -1.59 3.54 6.96
C GLN A 86 -2.54 2.34 6.82
N SER A 87 -2.01 1.11 6.92
CA SER A 87 -2.72 -0.13 6.56
C SER A 87 -3.03 -1.05 7.74
N TYR A 88 -2.63 -0.69 8.95
CA TYR A 88 -2.93 -1.47 10.14
C TYR A 88 -4.30 -1.06 10.69
N VAL A 89 -5.29 -1.93 10.51
CA VAL A 89 -6.70 -1.64 10.79
C VAL A 89 -6.92 -1.27 12.25
N ASP A 90 -6.34 -2.00 13.22
CA ASP A 90 -6.48 -1.70 14.65
C ASP A 90 -5.98 -0.29 15.00
N TYR A 91 -4.86 0.15 14.38
CA TYR A 91 -4.37 1.51 14.58
C TYR A 91 -5.31 2.57 14.03
N SER A 92 -6.09 2.26 12.99
CA SER A 92 -7.05 3.21 12.42
C SER A 92 -8.22 3.56 13.35
N PHE A 93 -8.46 2.77 14.39
CA PHE A 93 -9.40 3.11 15.47
C PHE A 93 -8.79 4.02 16.54
N ARG A 94 -7.46 4.05 16.65
CA ARG A 94 -6.72 4.89 17.64
C ARG A 94 -6.35 6.25 17.08
N ASP A 95 -6.12 6.30 15.76
CA ASP A 95 -5.71 7.52 15.05
C ASP A 95 -6.41 7.56 13.68
N GLU A 96 -7.71 7.84 13.74
CA GLU A 96 -8.58 7.93 12.57
C GLU A 96 -8.24 9.12 11.68
N PHE A 97 -7.95 10.27 12.30
CA PHE A 97 -7.64 11.51 11.56
C PHE A 97 -6.39 11.37 10.71
N SER A 98 -5.30 10.87 11.28
CA SER A 98 -4.06 10.62 10.54
C SER A 98 -4.27 9.57 9.45
N THR A 99 -5.03 8.50 9.75
CA THR A 99 -5.35 7.44 8.78
C THR A 99 -6.11 7.99 7.58
N LEU A 100 -7.19 8.75 7.82
CA LEU A 100 -7.99 9.36 6.76
C LEU A 100 -7.17 10.37 5.96
N ASN A 101 -6.44 11.27 6.65
CA ASN A 101 -5.63 12.29 6.01
C ASN A 101 -4.57 11.69 5.08
N ILE A 102 -3.77 10.74 5.56
CA ILE A 102 -2.69 10.11 4.78
C ILE A 102 -3.27 9.35 3.59
N ASN A 103 -4.29 8.53 3.82
CA ASN A 103 -4.78 7.61 2.80
C ASN A 103 -5.64 8.31 1.74
N ILE A 104 -6.53 9.21 2.13
CA ILE A 104 -7.43 9.92 1.22
C ILE A 104 -6.67 11.01 0.48
N ASN A 105 -6.06 11.95 1.22
CA ASN A 105 -5.36 13.07 0.60
C ASN A 105 -4.14 12.61 -0.19
N GLY A 106 -3.40 11.59 0.30
CA GLY A 106 -2.27 11.02 -0.44
C GLY A 106 -2.68 10.44 -1.78
N THR A 107 -3.81 9.73 -1.85
CA THR A 107 -4.38 9.20 -3.09
C THR A 107 -4.81 10.35 -4.01
N HIS A 108 -5.56 11.32 -3.48
CA HIS A 108 -6.02 12.48 -4.23
C HIS A 108 -4.86 13.31 -4.80
N TYR A 109 -3.82 13.57 -4.00
CA TYR A 109 -2.63 14.30 -4.44
C TYR A 109 -1.89 13.59 -5.57
N LEU A 110 -1.77 12.26 -5.51
CA LEU A 110 -1.17 11.49 -6.61
C LEU A 110 -1.99 11.57 -7.89
N LEU A 111 -3.31 11.38 -7.80
CA LEU A 111 -4.21 11.47 -8.95
C LEU A 111 -4.18 12.87 -9.58
N SER A 112 -4.27 13.93 -8.76
CA SER A 112 -4.19 15.32 -9.22
C SER A 112 -2.85 15.62 -9.89
N ALA A 113 -1.75 15.21 -9.27
CA ALA A 113 -0.42 15.42 -9.83
C ALA A 113 -0.22 14.67 -11.17
N VAL A 114 -0.78 13.46 -11.29
CA VAL A 114 -0.77 12.70 -12.55
C VAL A 114 -1.57 13.43 -13.62
N LYS A 115 -2.79 13.87 -13.29
CA LYS A 115 -3.65 14.63 -14.21
C LYS A 115 -2.94 15.86 -14.76
N ASP A 116 -2.32 16.64 -13.89
CA ASP A 116 -1.77 17.95 -14.27
C ASP A 116 -0.38 17.85 -14.94
N PHE A 117 0.45 16.88 -14.55
CA PHE A 117 1.87 16.86 -14.94
C PHE A 117 2.32 15.62 -15.71
N SER A 118 1.53 14.53 -15.73
CA SER A 118 1.90 13.29 -16.42
C SER A 118 0.67 12.48 -16.85
N PRO A 119 -0.27 13.05 -17.62
CA PRO A 119 -1.59 12.44 -17.90
C PRO A 119 -1.54 11.11 -18.66
N LYS A 120 -0.40 10.79 -19.29
CA LYS A 120 -0.19 9.48 -19.95
C LYS A 120 0.27 8.37 -19.00
N THR A 121 0.52 8.69 -17.73
CA THR A 121 0.91 7.70 -16.70
C THR A 121 -0.26 6.79 -16.36
N LYS A 122 -0.01 5.48 -16.33
CA LYS A 122 -0.96 4.50 -15.81
C LYS A 122 -0.84 4.41 -14.31
N LEU A 123 -1.95 4.52 -13.57
CA LEU A 123 -1.96 4.47 -12.11
C LEU A 123 -2.76 3.26 -11.61
N TYR A 124 -2.12 2.46 -10.76
CA TYR A 124 -2.76 1.41 -9.99
C TYR A 124 -2.90 1.85 -8.53
N PHE A 125 -4.12 1.80 -8.00
CA PHE A 125 -4.44 2.02 -6.59
C PHE A 125 -4.67 0.69 -5.88
N ALA A 126 -4.01 0.47 -4.77
CA ALA A 126 -4.24 -0.68 -3.91
C ALA A 126 -5.48 -0.47 -3.04
N GLY A 127 -6.62 -0.99 -3.45
CA GLY A 127 -7.80 -1.16 -2.63
C GLY A 127 -7.62 -2.27 -1.59
N SER A 128 -8.69 -2.65 -0.91
CA SER A 128 -8.64 -3.66 0.16
C SER A 128 -9.99 -4.36 0.31
N SER A 129 -9.99 -5.63 0.71
CA SER A 129 -11.20 -6.35 1.12
C SER A 129 -11.92 -5.68 2.31
N GLU A 130 -11.23 -4.85 3.10
CA GLU A 130 -11.83 -4.04 4.17
C GLU A 130 -12.83 -3.00 3.64
N MET A 131 -12.87 -2.74 2.32
CA MET A 131 -13.91 -1.95 1.68
C MET A 131 -15.29 -2.62 1.79
N PHE A 132 -15.34 -3.96 1.71
CA PHE A 132 -16.58 -4.73 1.90
C PHE A 132 -17.06 -4.72 3.35
N GLY A 133 -16.15 -4.70 4.33
CA GLY A 133 -16.46 -4.53 5.75
C GLY A 133 -17.51 -5.51 6.27
N LYS A 134 -18.75 -5.01 6.54
CA LYS A 134 -19.92 -5.87 6.82
C LYS A 134 -20.45 -6.42 5.51
N VAL A 135 -19.95 -7.59 5.14
CA VAL A 135 -20.22 -8.25 3.86
C VAL A 135 -21.73 -8.33 3.57
N GLN A 136 -22.14 -7.87 2.38
CA GLN A 136 -23.53 -7.82 1.95
C GLN A 136 -23.96 -9.04 1.12
N GLU A 137 -23.00 -9.70 0.48
CA GLU A 137 -23.22 -10.93 -0.30
C GLU A 137 -21.99 -11.84 -0.30
N ILE A 138 -22.17 -13.13 -0.52
CA ILE A 138 -21.12 -14.15 -0.58
C ILE A 138 -21.39 -15.05 -1.81
N PRO A 139 -20.38 -15.24 -2.70
CA PRO A 139 -19.06 -14.60 -2.72
C PRO A 139 -19.12 -13.11 -3.09
N GLN A 140 -18.12 -12.32 -2.66
CA GLN A 140 -17.98 -10.94 -3.11
C GLN A 140 -17.53 -10.89 -4.58
N THR A 141 -18.03 -9.87 -5.28
CA THR A 141 -17.66 -9.52 -6.66
C THR A 141 -17.33 -8.03 -6.74
N GLU A 142 -16.90 -7.56 -7.90
CA GLU A 142 -16.68 -6.14 -8.14
C GLU A 142 -17.98 -5.30 -8.09
N LYS A 143 -19.13 -5.95 -8.08
CA LYS A 143 -20.46 -5.31 -7.96
C LYS A 143 -21.00 -5.32 -6.53
N THR A 144 -20.39 -6.08 -5.64
CA THR A 144 -20.81 -6.17 -4.22
C THR A 144 -20.70 -4.79 -3.57
N PRO A 145 -21.80 -4.30 -2.94
CA PRO A 145 -21.79 -3.01 -2.25
C PRO A 145 -20.74 -2.96 -1.14
N PHE A 146 -20.03 -1.84 -1.05
CA PHE A 146 -19.10 -1.59 0.04
C PHE A 146 -19.82 -1.16 1.31
N TYR A 147 -19.41 -1.71 2.45
CA TYR A 147 -19.91 -1.36 3.78
C TYR A 147 -18.78 -1.33 4.80
N PRO A 148 -17.78 -0.39 4.66
CA PRO A 148 -16.59 -0.36 5.48
C PRO A 148 -16.91 -0.18 6.96
N ARG A 149 -16.10 -0.77 7.85
CA ARG A 149 -16.29 -0.79 9.30
C ARG A 149 -15.12 -0.21 10.07
N SER A 150 -14.20 0.48 9.40
CA SER A 150 -13.04 1.13 10.00
C SER A 150 -12.65 2.38 9.21
N ALA A 151 -11.94 3.32 9.84
CA ALA A 151 -11.39 4.49 9.14
C ALA A 151 -10.48 4.07 7.97
N TYR A 152 -9.72 2.97 8.14
CA TYR A 152 -8.94 2.38 7.05
C TYR A 152 -9.85 1.93 5.89
N GLY A 153 -10.89 1.13 6.16
CA GLY A 153 -11.83 0.68 5.12
C GLY A 153 -12.50 1.86 4.40
N ILE A 154 -12.97 2.86 5.14
CA ILE A 154 -13.54 4.09 4.59
C ILE A 154 -12.54 4.79 3.67
N SER A 155 -11.29 4.95 4.11
CA SER A 155 -10.26 5.60 3.30
C SER A 155 -9.98 4.85 1.99
N LYS A 156 -10.10 3.51 2.00
CA LYS A 156 -9.92 2.68 0.80
C LYS A 156 -11.11 2.78 -0.17
N VAL A 157 -12.35 2.88 0.34
CA VAL A 157 -13.53 3.16 -0.49
C VAL A 157 -13.39 4.54 -1.14
N THR A 158 -13.04 5.56 -0.38
CA THR A 158 -12.83 6.91 -0.91
C THR A 158 -11.72 6.92 -1.98
N GLY A 159 -10.60 6.22 -1.75
CA GLY A 159 -9.52 6.10 -2.74
C GLY A 159 -9.95 5.38 -4.01
N HIS A 160 -10.82 4.36 -3.90
CA HIS A 160 -11.44 3.68 -5.03
C HIS A 160 -12.33 4.63 -5.84
N ASP A 161 -13.20 5.37 -5.16
CA ASP A 161 -14.13 6.32 -5.81
C ASP A 161 -13.37 7.47 -6.47
N LEU A 162 -12.33 8.01 -5.83
CA LEU A 162 -11.44 9.00 -6.45
C LEU A 162 -10.78 8.42 -7.71
N THR A 163 -10.27 7.19 -7.65
CA THR A 163 -9.63 6.53 -8.80
C THR A 163 -10.62 6.36 -9.95
N ARG A 164 -11.85 5.93 -9.67
CA ARG A 164 -12.93 5.82 -10.65
C ARG A 164 -13.29 7.19 -11.24
N ASN A 165 -13.50 8.19 -10.39
CA ASN A 165 -13.84 9.54 -10.82
C ASN A 165 -12.76 10.15 -11.74
N TYR A 166 -11.48 10.01 -11.40
CA TYR A 166 -10.39 10.52 -12.22
C TYR A 166 -10.28 9.80 -13.58
N ARG A 167 -10.59 8.50 -13.62
CA ARG A 167 -10.68 7.76 -14.87
C ARG A 167 -11.80 8.27 -15.77
N GLU A 168 -12.98 8.51 -15.21
CA GLU A 168 -14.18 8.87 -15.96
C GLU A 168 -14.23 10.35 -16.32
N ALA A 169 -13.84 11.24 -15.39
CA ALA A 169 -13.92 12.69 -15.59
C ALA A 169 -12.74 13.28 -16.36
N TYR A 170 -11.54 12.65 -16.29
CA TYR A 170 -10.32 13.19 -16.87
C TYR A 170 -9.62 12.23 -17.85
N ASP A 171 -10.27 11.14 -18.23
CA ASP A 171 -9.73 10.12 -19.16
C ASP A 171 -8.34 9.58 -18.75
N LEU A 172 -8.08 9.48 -17.45
CA LEU A 172 -6.84 8.93 -16.95
C LEU A 172 -6.89 7.40 -16.94
N PHE A 173 -5.81 6.76 -17.37
CA PHE A 173 -5.66 5.32 -17.16
C PHE A 173 -5.37 5.04 -15.69
N CYS A 174 -6.40 4.86 -14.90
CA CYS A 174 -6.25 4.47 -13.48
C CYS A 174 -7.24 3.38 -13.09
N CYS A 175 -6.78 2.44 -12.26
CA CYS A 175 -7.58 1.30 -11.81
C CYS A 175 -7.29 0.98 -10.34
N THR A 176 -8.26 0.31 -9.71
CA THR A 176 -8.16 -0.21 -8.35
C THR A 176 -8.07 -1.72 -8.38
N GLY A 177 -7.10 -2.30 -7.70
CA GLY A 177 -7.10 -3.71 -7.35
C GLY A 177 -7.69 -3.90 -5.95
N ILE A 178 -8.70 -4.75 -5.81
CA ILE A 178 -9.29 -5.08 -4.51
C ILE A 178 -8.50 -6.24 -3.92
N LEU A 179 -7.60 -5.93 -3.00
CA LEU A 179 -6.68 -6.91 -2.42
C LEU A 179 -7.30 -7.55 -1.18
N PHE A 180 -7.38 -8.87 -1.19
CA PHE A 180 -7.69 -9.68 -0.01
C PHE A 180 -6.43 -9.91 0.84
N ASN A 181 -6.56 -10.63 1.95
CA ASN A 181 -5.41 -10.89 2.81
C ASN A 181 -4.38 -11.74 2.07
N HIS A 182 -3.16 -11.25 1.98
CA HIS A 182 -2.07 -11.97 1.34
C HIS A 182 -0.80 -11.84 2.17
N GLU A 183 -0.10 -12.93 2.29
CA GLU A 183 0.93 -13.12 3.29
C GLU A 183 2.25 -13.55 2.66
N SER A 184 3.34 -13.26 3.36
CA SER A 184 4.67 -13.69 2.94
C SER A 184 5.66 -13.61 4.10
N PRO A 185 6.90 -14.10 3.95
CA PRO A 185 7.98 -13.85 4.90
C PRO A 185 8.28 -12.36 5.17
N ARG A 186 7.81 -11.46 4.30
CA ARG A 186 7.97 -10.00 4.44
C ARG A 186 6.78 -9.31 5.11
N ARG A 187 5.78 -10.07 5.59
CA ARG A 187 4.63 -9.49 6.31
C ARG A 187 5.10 -8.75 7.57
N GLY A 188 4.43 -7.66 7.94
CA GLY A 188 4.68 -6.95 9.19
C GLY A 188 4.34 -7.79 10.42
N PHE A 189 5.10 -7.65 11.50
CA PHE A 189 4.92 -8.44 12.73
C PHE A 189 3.61 -8.14 13.48
N GLU A 190 2.99 -7.01 13.19
CA GLU A 190 1.68 -6.60 13.70
C GLU A 190 0.51 -7.40 13.10
N PHE A 191 0.69 -8.00 11.92
CA PHE A 191 -0.34 -8.77 11.24
C PHE A 191 -0.40 -10.22 11.75
N VAL A 192 -1.62 -10.77 11.83
CA VAL A 192 -1.93 -11.98 12.56
C VAL A 192 -1.08 -13.19 12.16
N THR A 193 -0.89 -13.47 10.89
CA THR A 193 -0.10 -14.62 10.42
C THR A 193 1.36 -14.54 10.83
N ARG A 194 1.96 -13.34 10.66
CA ARG A 194 3.34 -13.12 11.10
C ARG A 194 3.46 -13.08 12.61
N LYS A 195 2.48 -12.50 13.30
CA LYS A 195 2.38 -12.52 14.76
C LYS A 195 2.35 -13.97 15.29
N ILE A 196 1.54 -14.84 14.66
CA ILE A 196 1.45 -16.26 15.05
C ILE A 196 2.79 -16.96 14.82
N SER A 197 3.33 -16.93 13.62
CA SER A 197 4.59 -17.63 13.30
C SER A 197 5.76 -17.17 14.17
N HIS A 198 5.85 -15.86 14.45
CA HIS A 198 6.87 -15.29 15.32
C HIS A 198 6.65 -15.69 16.79
N GLY A 199 5.41 -15.62 17.29
CA GLY A 199 5.07 -16.00 18.66
C GLY A 199 5.31 -17.49 18.93
N VAL A 200 4.93 -18.36 18.01
CA VAL A 200 5.21 -19.80 18.12
C VAL A 200 6.71 -20.08 18.19
N ALA A 201 7.51 -19.40 17.35
CA ALA A 201 8.96 -19.52 17.40
C ALA A 201 9.54 -19.06 18.75
N LYS A 202 9.05 -17.97 19.31
CA LYS A 202 9.46 -17.49 20.64
C LYS A 202 9.10 -18.46 21.75
N ILE A 203 7.89 -19.05 21.73
CA ILE A 203 7.47 -20.04 22.70
C ILE A 203 8.38 -21.28 22.61
N LYS A 204 8.65 -21.78 21.40
CA LYS A 204 9.55 -22.92 21.18
C LYS A 204 10.97 -22.68 21.70
N LEU A 205 11.45 -21.44 21.62
CA LEU A 205 12.76 -21.03 22.12
C LEU A 205 12.76 -20.67 23.62
N GLY A 206 11.65 -20.86 24.33
CA GLY A 206 11.52 -20.53 25.76
C GLY A 206 11.53 -19.01 26.07
N LYS A 207 11.38 -18.16 25.06
CA LYS A 207 11.40 -16.68 25.22
C LYS A 207 10.04 -16.09 25.60
N GLU A 208 8.96 -16.80 25.33
CA GLU A 208 7.60 -16.45 25.70
C GLU A 208 6.84 -17.71 26.13
N LYS A 209 5.83 -17.55 27.00
CA LYS A 209 5.01 -18.69 27.49
C LYS A 209 3.68 -18.81 26.78
N LYS A 210 3.17 -17.75 26.18
CA LYS A 210 1.85 -17.70 25.53
C LYS A 210 1.83 -16.71 24.39
N LEU A 211 0.92 -16.95 23.44
CA LEU A 211 0.58 -16.05 22.35
C LEU A 211 -0.79 -15.44 22.61
N ILE A 212 -0.87 -14.10 22.61
CA ILE A 212 -2.14 -13.38 22.79
C ILE A 212 -2.65 -12.96 21.42
N LEU A 213 -3.83 -13.47 21.07
CA LEU A 213 -4.56 -13.15 19.83
C LEU A 213 -5.89 -12.46 20.18
N GLY A 214 -6.49 -11.78 19.20
CA GLY A 214 -7.81 -11.21 19.30
C GLY A 214 -8.92 -12.24 19.06
N ASN A 215 -9.89 -11.93 18.20
CA ASN A 215 -10.99 -12.85 17.87
C ASN A 215 -10.48 -14.07 17.11
N LEU A 216 -10.58 -15.25 17.73
CA LEU A 216 -10.13 -16.53 17.15
C LEU A 216 -11.10 -17.11 16.12
N ASP A 217 -12.36 -16.67 16.12
CA ASP A 217 -13.40 -17.15 15.20
C ASP A 217 -13.46 -16.36 13.90
N ALA A 218 -12.64 -15.33 13.77
CA ALA A 218 -12.61 -14.47 12.58
C ALA A 218 -12.15 -15.27 11.34
N LYS A 219 -13.02 -15.31 10.32
CA LYS A 219 -12.71 -15.93 9.03
C LYS A 219 -12.18 -14.89 8.06
N ARG A 220 -11.19 -15.26 7.24
CA ARG A 220 -10.59 -14.41 6.20
C ARG A 220 -10.22 -15.25 4.99
N ASP A 221 -10.23 -14.61 3.83
CA ASP A 221 -9.63 -15.19 2.63
C ASP A 221 -8.13 -14.89 2.62
N TRP A 222 -7.31 -15.94 2.60
CA TRP A 222 -5.87 -15.87 2.75
C TRP A 222 -5.16 -16.31 1.47
N GLY A 223 -4.32 -15.42 0.92
CA GLY A 223 -3.37 -15.72 -0.15
C GLY A 223 -1.92 -15.75 0.35
N HIS A 224 -1.00 -16.30 -0.44
CA HIS A 224 0.45 -16.30 -0.19
C HIS A 224 1.17 -15.50 -1.27
#